data_e36a9b00388fdb97f8d088876449cb7b
#
_entry.id   e36a9b00388fdb97f8d088876449cb7b
#
_cell.length_a   1.000
_cell.length_b   1.000
_cell.length_c   1.000
_cell.angle_alpha   90.00
_cell.angle_beta   90.00
_cell.angle_gamma   90.00
#
_symmetry.space_group_name_H-M   'P 1'
#
loop_
_entity.id
_entity.type
_entity.pdbx_description
1 polymer ?
#
loop_
_entity_poly.entity_id
_entity_poly.type
_entity_poly.pdbx_seq_one_letter_code
_entity_poly.pdbx_strand_id
1 'polypeptide(L)'
;MAKRKLKKKVKKMLFISIVALILLIIGIKVINNYKYKQTYEYKFLQKEYTLEEYKTLSSKLNNNELETLLSKDKNSNIVKLINEKYFMFKNLDRYLSYYEKNDSKSLNEIVALVNVNRDKDYYKDLVDTDTSKGTAMLVNKYHALTKDYQASDIVKTSATYSYANNELNSEAYEAYKNLAEAAKADGYTILILSSYRDYEYQDKLWNQRKQAYGTRKADDYAARAGSSEHETGYAIDVADFYDKNDSFKDTESYQWMLNNAHKYGFILRYPEDKEEITGYKFESWHYRYLGVDLATKVYNEGITFDEYYEFYLNN
;
A
#
# COMPACT_ATOMS: atom_id res chain seq x y z
N MET A 1 51.89 -64.39 -38.97
CA MET A 1 51.65 -64.17 -37.53
C MET A 1 51.47 -62.63 -37.17
N ALA A 2 52.25 -61.74 -37.72
CA ALA A 2 52.22 -60.31 -37.38
C ALA A 2 50.83 -59.59 -37.63
N LYS A 3 50.17 -59.79 -38.78
CA LYS A 3 48.85 -59.26 -39.11
C LYS A 3 47.73 -59.66 -38.11
N ARG A 4 47.82 -60.88 -37.54
CA ARG A 4 46.84 -61.39 -36.58
C ARG A 4 47.01 -60.77 -35.17
N LYS A 5 48.28 -60.50 -34.76
CA LYS A 5 48.63 -59.79 -33.54
C LYS A 5 48.21 -58.30 -33.62
N LEU A 6 48.42 -57.65 -34.79
CA LEU A 6 48.03 -56.27 -35.02
C LEU A 6 46.49 -56.10 -34.94
N LYS A 7 45.72 -57.00 -35.59
CA LYS A 7 44.20 -56.93 -35.45
C LYS A 7 43.69 -57.13 -34.02
N LYS A 8 44.36 -57.98 -33.19
CA LYS A 8 44.04 -58.15 -31.78
C LYS A 8 44.34 -56.88 -30.98
N LYS A 9 45.48 -56.21 -31.24
CA LYS A 9 45.86 -54.97 -30.56
C LYS A 9 44.90 -53.81 -30.89
N VAL A 10 44.49 -53.66 -32.15
CA VAL A 10 43.51 -52.67 -32.60
C VAL A 10 42.12 -52.90 -31.97
N LYS A 11 41.66 -54.18 -31.94
CA LYS A 11 40.38 -54.50 -31.26
C LYS A 11 40.42 -54.18 -29.76
N LYS A 12 41.57 -54.48 -29.07
CA LYS A 12 41.75 -54.17 -27.66
C LYS A 12 41.75 -52.65 -27.42
N MET A 13 42.46 -51.90 -28.28
CA MET A 13 42.45 -50.42 -28.20
C MET A 13 41.04 -49.82 -28.45
N LEU A 14 40.30 -50.31 -29.44
CA LEU A 14 38.96 -49.91 -29.74
C LEU A 14 38.01 -50.20 -28.56
N PHE A 15 38.14 -51.39 -27.95
CA PHE A 15 37.33 -51.71 -26.75
C PHE A 15 37.66 -50.80 -25.58
N ILE A 16 38.95 -50.52 -25.31
CA ILE A 16 39.34 -49.58 -24.25
C ILE A 16 38.78 -48.16 -24.50
N SER A 17 38.87 -47.72 -25.78
CA SER A 17 38.30 -46.39 -26.15
C SER A 17 36.79 -46.33 -25.97
N ILE A 18 36.05 -47.40 -26.31
CA ILE A 18 34.60 -47.48 -26.09
C ILE A 18 34.25 -47.44 -24.59
N VAL A 19 35.00 -48.24 -23.78
CA VAL A 19 34.80 -48.23 -22.32
C VAL A 19 35.10 -46.85 -21.73
N ALA A 20 36.19 -46.20 -22.16
CA ALA A 20 36.51 -44.83 -21.71
C ALA A 20 35.44 -43.82 -22.10
N LEU A 21 34.85 -43.91 -23.30
CA LEU A 21 33.75 -43.04 -23.75
C LEU A 21 32.49 -43.28 -22.92
N ILE A 22 32.14 -44.53 -22.60
CA ILE A 22 31.00 -44.87 -21.74
C ILE A 22 31.19 -44.28 -20.34
N LEU A 23 32.39 -44.43 -19.76
CA LEU A 23 32.70 -43.87 -18.43
C LEU A 23 32.62 -42.34 -18.43
N LEU A 24 33.09 -41.69 -19.50
CA LEU A 24 32.99 -40.24 -19.67
C LEU A 24 31.52 -39.78 -19.71
N ILE A 25 30.66 -40.46 -20.48
CA ILE A 25 29.23 -40.16 -20.58
C ILE A 25 28.54 -40.34 -19.22
N ILE A 26 28.85 -41.41 -18.49
CA ILE A 26 28.33 -41.64 -17.14
C ILE A 26 28.81 -40.53 -16.19
N GLY A 27 30.08 -40.17 -16.23
CA GLY A 27 30.62 -39.06 -15.43
C GLY A 27 29.92 -37.74 -15.68
N ILE A 28 29.70 -37.40 -16.96
CA ILE A 28 28.96 -36.19 -17.35
C ILE A 28 27.54 -36.23 -16.80
N LYS A 29 26.83 -37.37 -16.91
CA LYS A 29 25.47 -37.52 -16.36
C LYS A 29 25.44 -37.35 -14.85
N VAL A 30 26.39 -37.91 -14.12
CA VAL A 30 26.51 -37.80 -12.67
C VAL A 30 26.74 -36.33 -12.27
N ILE A 31 27.66 -35.63 -12.94
CA ILE A 31 27.93 -34.21 -12.68
C ILE A 31 26.70 -33.34 -12.97
N ASN A 32 26.04 -33.56 -14.10
CA ASN A 32 24.84 -32.81 -14.46
C ASN A 32 23.69 -33.04 -13.47
N ASN A 33 23.47 -34.27 -13.04
CA ASN A 33 22.49 -34.62 -12.03
C ASN A 33 22.81 -33.96 -10.67
N TYR A 34 24.09 -33.96 -10.27
CA TYR A 34 24.54 -33.27 -9.06
C TYR A 34 24.27 -31.77 -9.15
N LYS A 35 24.65 -31.12 -10.26
CA LYS A 35 24.38 -29.69 -10.49
C LYS A 35 22.89 -29.38 -10.48
N TYR A 36 22.08 -30.20 -11.13
CA TYR A 36 20.63 -30.05 -11.14
C TYR A 36 20.03 -30.09 -9.72
N LYS A 37 20.50 -31.03 -8.87
CA LYS A 37 20.03 -31.11 -7.48
C LYS A 37 20.38 -29.90 -6.62
N GLN A 38 21.28 -29.04 -7.03
CA GLN A 38 21.63 -27.79 -6.36
C GLN A 38 20.73 -26.64 -6.81
N THR A 39 19.94 -26.78 -7.89
CA THR A 39 19.07 -25.73 -8.39
C THR A 39 17.86 -25.50 -7.48
N TYR A 40 17.34 -24.27 -7.46
CA TYR A 40 16.08 -23.95 -6.81
C TYR A 40 14.92 -24.78 -7.37
N GLU A 41 14.88 -24.97 -8.70
CA GLU A 41 13.89 -25.80 -9.36
C GLU A 41 13.79 -27.18 -8.69
N TYR A 42 14.91 -27.90 -8.61
CA TYR A 42 14.91 -29.21 -7.97
C TYR A 42 14.43 -29.17 -6.53
N LYS A 43 14.91 -28.20 -5.73
CA LYS A 43 14.53 -28.05 -4.32
C LYS A 43 13.05 -27.80 -4.14
N PHE A 44 12.45 -26.93 -4.99
CA PHE A 44 11.00 -26.66 -4.95
C PHE A 44 10.19 -27.90 -5.38
N LEU A 45 10.62 -28.64 -6.42
CA LEU A 45 9.97 -29.88 -6.82
C LEU A 45 10.01 -30.94 -5.71
N GLN A 46 11.09 -31.01 -4.92
CA GLN A 46 11.16 -31.88 -3.74
C GLN A 46 10.19 -31.47 -2.61
N LYS A 47 9.78 -30.21 -2.58
CA LYS A 47 8.76 -29.65 -1.68
C LYS A 47 7.36 -29.70 -2.28
N GLU A 48 7.13 -30.56 -3.27
CA GLU A 48 5.84 -30.80 -3.93
C GLU A 48 5.28 -29.61 -4.72
N TYR A 49 6.08 -28.55 -4.98
CA TYR A 49 5.70 -27.54 -5.94
C TYR A 49 5.74 -28.12 -7.36
N THR A 50 4.81 -27.74 -8.21
CA THR A 50 4.86 -28.06 -9.63
C THR A 50 5.93 -27.20 -10.34
N LEU A 51 6.34 -27.63 -11.52
CA LEU A 51 7.27 -26.84 -12.34
C LEU A 51 6.67 -25.45 -12.70
N GLU A 52 5.36 -25.37 -12.88
CA GLU A 52 4.66 -24.14 -13.21
C GLU A 52 4.61 -23.18 -12.01
N GLU A 53 4.31 -23.70 -10.83
CA GLU A 53 4.40 -22.93 -9.58
C GLU A 53 5.83 -22.41 -9.36
N TYR A 54 6.84 -23.23 -9.53
CA TYR A 54 8.24 -22.79 -9.42
C TYR A 54 8.59 -21.68 -10.43
N LYS A 55 8.17 -21.81 -11.69
CA LYS A 55 8.39 -20.76 -12.71
C LYS A 55 7.75 -19.43 -12.30
N THR A 56 6.53 -19.48 -11.76
CA THR A 56 5.85 -18.29 -11.23
C THR A 56 6.66 -17.66 -10.10
N LEU A 57 7.06 -18.45 -9.10
CA LEU A 57 7.86 -17.99 -7.97
C LEU A 57 9.18 -17.37 -8.42
N SER A 58 9.93 -18.06 -9.26
CA SER A 58 11.25 -17.64 -9.73
C SER A 58 11.22 -16.41 -10.65
N SER A 59 10.08 -16.10 -11.26
CA SER A 59 9.90 -14.90 -12.08
C SER A 59 9.64 -13.63 -11.27
N LYS A 60 9.21 -13.77 -10.01
CA LYS A 60 8.75 -12.66 -9.15
C LYS A 60 9.60 -12.46 -7.90
N LEU A 61 10.30 -13.48 -7.46
CA LEU A 61 11.06 -13.48 -6.22
C LEU A 61 12.56 -13.53 -6.47
N ASN A 62 13.32 -12.85 -5.64
CA ASN A 62 14.78 -12.94 -5.63
C ASN A 62 15.25 -14.22 -4.89
N ASN A 63 16.56 -14.51 -4.97
CA ASN A 63 17.13 -15.73 -4.40
C ASN A 63 16.93 -15.85 -2.88
N ASN A 64 17.01 -14.74 -2.13
CA ASN A 64 16.82 -14.77 -0.67
C ASN A 64 15.35 -15.08 -0.31
N GLU A 65 14.42 -14.56 -1.07
CA GLU A 65 13.00 -14.85 -0.90
C GLU A 65 12.66 -16.30 -1.26
N LEU A 66 13.27 -16.84 -2.33
CA LEU A 66 13.15 -18.25 -2.69
C LEU A 66 13.73 -19.16 -1.60
N GLU A 67 14.88 -18.83 -1.01
CA GLU A 67 15.45 -19.57 0.11
C GLU A 67 14.54 -19.50 1.35
N THR A 68 13.97 -18.33 1.63
CA THR A 68 13.00 -18.17 2.71
C THR A 68 11.79 -19.08 2.51
N LEU A 69 11.23 -19.15 1.29
CA LEU A 69 10.13 -20.06 0.98
C LEU A 69 10.51 -21.53 1.13
N LEU A 70 11.74 -21.92 0.75
CA LEU A 70 12.21 -23.28 0.93
C LEU A 70 12.36 -23.67 2.41
N SER A 71 12.49 -22.73 3.33
CA SER A 71 12.50 -23.00 4.77
C SER A 71 11.09 -23.24 5.36
N LYS A 72 10.03 -22.87 4.63
CA LYS A 72 8.62 -22.99 5.04
C LYS A 72 7.97 -24.24 4.45
N ASP A 73 6.89 -24.70 5.07
CA ASP A 73 6.03 -25.73 4.48
C ASP A 73 5.27 -25.17 3.28
N LYS A 74 4.97 -26.03 2.31
CA LYS A 74 4.15 -25.63 1.16
C LYS A 74 2.75 -25.22 1.63
N ASN A 75 2.32 -24.05 1.18
CA ASN A 75 0.95 -23.55 1.34
C ASN A 75 0.38 -23.18 -0.04
N SER A 76 -0.78 -23.71 -0.38
CA SER A 76 -1.41 -23.52 -1.70
C SER A 76 -1.72 -22.05 -2.01
N ASN A 77 -1.85 -21.19 -0.99
CA ASN A 77 -2.15 -19.79 -1.16
C ASN A 77 -0.92 -18.93 -1.47
N ILE A 78 0.31 -19.42 -1.20
CA ILE A 78 1.54 -18.66 -1.43
C ILE A 78 1.66 -18.24 -2.89
N VAL A 79 1.52 -19.19 -3.83
CA VAL A 79 1.66 -18.89 -5.27
C VAL A 79 0.57 -17.93 -5.74
N LYS A 80 -0.63 -18.03 -5.19
CA LYS A 80 -1.74 -17.13 -5.51
C LYS A 80 -1.46 -15.71 -4.99
N LEU A 81 -1.07 -15.60 -3.70
CA LEU A 81 -0.71 -14.32 -3.07
C LEU A 81 0.40 -13.57 -3.83
N ILE A 82 1.46 -14.28 -4.23
CA ILE A 82 2.57 -13.69 -4.99
C ILE A 82 2.12 -13.13 -6.35
N ASN A 83 1.01 -13.59 -6.87
CA ASN A 83 0.43 -13.08 -8.11
C ASN A 83 -0.41 -11.82 -7.93
N GLU A 84 -0.82 -11.49 -6.69
CA GLU A 84 -1.59 -10.28 -6.44
C GLU A 84 -0.79 -9.01 -6.75
N LYS A 85 -1.46 -7.98 -7.29
CA LYS A 85 -0.83 -6.77 -7.83
C LYS A 85 0.08 -6.06 -6.82
N TYR A 86 -0.35 -6.01 -5.56
CA TYR A 86 0.33 -5.27 -4.50
C TYR A 86 0.98 -6.17 -3.45
N PHE A 87 1.31 -7.41 -3.84
CA PHE A 87 1.99 -8.33 -2.95
C PHE A 87 3.37 -7.79 -2.52
N MET A 88 3.66 -7.87 -1.22
CA MET A 88 4.96 -7.55 -0.62
C MET A 88 5.48 -8.77 0.12
N PHE A 89 6.62 -9.32 -0.30
CA PHE A 89 7.17 -10.53 0.31
C PHE A 89 7.40 -10.41 1.82
N LYS A 90 7.81 -9.21 2.30
CA LYS A 90 7.98 -8.91 3.73
C LYS A 90 6.72 -9.17 4.59
N ASN A 91 5.54 -9.17 3.97
CA ASN A 91 4.25 -9.37 4.63
C ASN A 91 3.69 -10.79 4.48
N LEU A 92 4.41 -11.72 3.85
CA LEU A 92 3.89 -13.06 3.52
C LEU A 92 3.25 -13.78 4.72
N ASP A 93 3.95 -13.84 5.86
CA ASP A 93 3.44 -14.54 7.04
C ASP A 93 2.21 -13.84 7.64
N ARG A 94 2.15 -12.51 7.55
CA ARG A 94 0.99 -11.72 7.97
C ARG A 94 -0.22 -12.02 7.07
N TYR A 95 -0.03 -12.12 5.74
CA TYR A 95 -1.10 -12.47 4.82
C TYR A 95 -1.68 -13.84 5.14
N LEU A 96 -0.82 -14.85 5.32
CA LEU A 96 -1.25 -16.20 5.65
C LEU A 96 -2.03 -16.25 6.98
N SER A 97 -1.48 -15.63 8.02
CA SER A 97 -2.12 -15.58 9.34
C SER A 97 -3.44 -14.80 9.34
N TYR A 98 -3.53 -13.73 8.55
CA TYR A 98 -4.76 -12.94 8.44
C TYR A 98 -5.83 -13.68 7.63
N TYR A 99 -5.43 -14.36 6.56
CA TYR A 99 -6.32 -15.19 5.75
C TYR A 99 -6.94 -16.33 6.57
N GLU A 100 -6.18 -17.02 7.41
CA GLU A 100 -6.69 -18.07 8.28
C GLU A 100 -7.86 -17.62 9.19
N LYS A 101 -7.90 -16.34 9.53
CA LYS A 101 -8.96 -15.73 10.38
C LYS A 101 -10.07 -15.08 9.56
N ASN A 102 -9.88 -14.91 8.25
CA ASN A 102 -10.75 -14.15 7.36
C ASN A 102 -10.87 -14.86 6.00
N ASP A 103 -11.12 -16.15 6.01
CA ASP A 103 -11.15 -17.04 4.84
C ASP A 103 -12.26 -16.74 3.82
N SER A 104 -13.26 -15.95 4.24
CA SER A 104 -14.31 -15.43 3.36
C SER A 104 -13.83 -14.28 2.44
N LYS A 105 -12.68 -13.65 2.75
CA LYS A 105 -12.12 -12.57 1.95
C LYS A 105 -11.28 -13.12 0.79
N SER A 106 -11.28 -12.41 -0.32
CA SER A 106 -10.38 -12.70 -1.45
C SER A 106 -8.92 -12.43 -1.07
N LEU A 107 -7.98 -13.07 -1.75
CA LEU A 107 -6.55 -12.84 -1.50
C LEU A 107 -6.12 -11.41 -1.82
N ASN A 108 -6.75 -10.76 -2.80
CA ASN A 108 -6.51 -9.35 -3.10
C ASN A 108 -6.93 -8.44 -1.93
N GLU A 109 -8.11 -8.68 -1.32
CA GLU A 109 -8.53 -7.97 -0.10
C GLU A 109 -7.58 -8.21 1.07
N ILE A 110 -7.13 -9.46 1.28
CA ILE A 110 -6.13 -9.79 2.31
C ILE A 110 -4.84 -9.01 2.11
N VAL A 111 -4.34 -8.94 0.87
CA VAL A 111 -3.12 -8.18 0.54
C VAL A 111 -3.33 -6.69 0.81
N ALA A 112 -4.44 -6.10 0.36
CA ALA A 112 -4.75 -4.69 0.60
C ALA A 112 -4.83 -4.37 2.10
N LEU A 113 -5.61 -5.14 2.86
CA LEU A 113 -5.84 -4.92 4.29
C LEU A 113 -4.56 -5.08 5.12
N VAL A 114 -3.79 -6.13 4.90
CA VAL A 114 -2.54 -6.36 5.65
C VAL A 114 -1.49 -5.31 5.32
N ASN A 115 -1.41 -4.86 4.08
CA ASN A 115 -0.46 -3.81 3.71
C ASN A 115 -0.73 -2.50 4.46
N VAL A 116 -1.99 -2.15 4.68
CA VAL A 116 -2.37 -0.97 5.46
C VAL A 116 -2.51 -1.26 6.97
N ASN A 117 -1.91 -2.36 7.44
CA ASN A 117 -1.83 -2.77 8.85
C ASN A 117 -3.18 -3.13 9.51
N ARG A 118 -4.23 -3.52 8.74
CA ARG A 118 -5.53 -3.90 9.32
C ARG A 118 -5.51 -5.19 10.16
N ASP A 119 -4.45 -5.96 10.08
CA ASP A 119 -4.18 -7.11 10.94
C ASP A 119 -3.69 -6.72 12.36
N LYS A 120 -3.47 -5.42 12.61
CA LYS A 120 -3.06 -4.84 13.90
C LYS A 120 -4.18 -4.03 14.55
N ASP A 121 -4.08 -3.83 15.85
CA ASP A 121 -4.99 -2.97 16.60
C ASP A 121 -4.72 -1.48 16.28
N TYR A 122 -5.77 -0.69 16.18
CA TYR A 122 -5.66 0.77 16.04
C TYR A 122 -4.99 1.41 17.24
N TYR A 123 -4.17 2.43 17.00
CA TYR A 123 -3.49 3.24 18.02
C TYR A 123 -2.57 2.43 18.95
N LYS A 124 -2.17 1.23 18.49
CA LYS A 124 -1.19 0.39 19.16
C LYS A 124 0.07 0.29 18.31
N ASP A 125 1.23 0.39 18.94
CA ASP A 125 2.53 0.32 18.26
C ASP A 125 2.60 1.33 17.09
N LEU A 126 2.19 2.58 17.34
CA LEU A 126 2.22 3.67 16.38
C LEU A 126 3.64 3.89 15.85
N VAL A 127 3.72 4.12 14.56
CA VAL A 127 4.94 4.53 13.86
C VAL A 127 4.95 6.05 13.75
N ASP A 128 6.08 6.68 14.04
CA ASP A 128 6.24 8.12 13.82
C ASP A 128 6.07 8.43 12.32
N THR A 129 5.23 9.39 12.02
CA THR A 129 5.04 9.88 10.65
C THR A 129 6.33 10.46 10.11
N ASP A 130 6.75 10.02 8.92
CA ASP A 130 7.89 10.63 8.22
C ASP A 130 7.50 12.00 7.64
N THR A 131 7.72 13.04 8.44
CA THR A 131 7.39 14.42 8.09
C THR A 131 8.28 14.99 6.97
N SER A 132 9.41 14.35 6.66
CA SER A 132 10.28 14.75 5.56
C SER A 132 9.63 14.58 4.18
N LYS A 133 8.57 13.77 4.10
CA LYS A 133 7.78 13.56 2.90
C LYS A 133 6.85 14.74 2.56
N GLY A 134 6.78 15.77 3.39
CA GLY A 134 5.97 16.97 3.14
C GLY A 134 4.50 16.64 2.89
N THR A 135 3.94 17.07 1.75
CA THR A 135 2.54 16.79 1.39
C THR A 135 2.21 15.29 1.31
N ALA A 136 3.21 14.45 1.06
CA ALA A 136 3.06 12.99 0.95
C ALA A 136 3.19 12.25 2.30
N MET A 137 3.33 12.95 3.44
CA MET A 137 3.34 12.31 4.74
C MET A 137 2.01 11.61 5.04
N LEU A 138 2.06 10.37 5.56
CA LEU A 138 0.87 9.64 5.98
C LEU A 138 0.61 9.87 7.46
N VAL A 139 -0.62 10.27 7.78
CA VAL A 139 -1.12 10.39 9.16
C VAL A 139 -2.42 9.62 9.25
N ASN A 140 -2.47 8.60 10.11
CA ASN A 140 -3.65 7.75 10.28
C ASN A 140 -3.60 7.03 11.64
N LYS A 141 -4.40 5.97 11.83
CA LYS A 141 -4.47 5.21 13.09
C LYS A 141 -3.24 4.33 13.38
N TYR A 142 -2.24 4.32 12.48
CA TYR A 142 -0.98 3.56 12.60
C TYR A 142 0.26 4.46 12.49
N HIS A 143 0.12 5.65 11.88
CA HIS A 143 1.17 6.63 11.72
C HIS A 143 0.77 7.93 12.41
N ALA A 144 1.55 8.37 13.37
CA ALA A 144 1.22 9.54 14.16
C ALA A 144 2.31 10.61 14.13
N LEU A 145 1.88 11.86 14.11
CA LEU A 145 2.75 13.01 14.37
C LEU A 145 3.14 13.01 15.84
N THR A 146 4.35 13.44 16.13
CA THR A 146 4.78 13.66 17.51
C THR A 146 4.02 14.85 18.10
N LYS A 147 3.89 14.89 19.43
CA LYS A 147 3.21 16.00 20.11
C LYS A 147 3.84 17.37 19.81
N ASP A 148 5.16 17.39 19.57
CA ASP A 148 5.90 18.63 19.28
C ASP A 148 5.89 19.00 17.80
N TYR A 149 5.19 18.26 16.95
CA TYR A 149 5.05 18.59 15.54
C TYR A 149 4.36 19.94 15.38
N GLN A 150 4.92 20.78 14.53
CA GLN A 150 4.34 22.05 14.13
C GLN A 150 4.19 22.07 12.61
N ALA A 151 2.97 22.27 12.13
CA ALA A 151 2.73 22.45 10.71
C ALA A 151 3.38 23.76 10.23
N SER A 152 4.07 23.70 9.10
CA SER A 152 4.75 24.87 8.52
C SER A 152 3.82 25.73 7.70
N ASP A 153 4.18 27.01 7.54
CA ASP A 153 3.58 27.94 6.58
C ASP A 153 2.05 28.05 6.67
N ILE A 154 1.52 28.01 7.90
CA ILE A 154 0.10 28.15 8.16
C ILE A 154 -0.34 29.61 7.98
N VAL A 155 -1.34 29.81 7.12
CA VAL A 155 -1.92 31.13 6.80
C VAL A 155 -3.43 31.13 7.04
N LYS A 156 -3.98 32.29 7.39
CA LYS A 156 -5.43 32.48 7.50
C LYS A 156 -6.10 32.45 6.15
N THR A 157 -7.24 31.76 6.07
CA THR A 157 -8.05 31.72 4.87
C THR A 157 -8.96 32.96 4.78
N SER A 158 -9.29 33.40 3.55
CA SER A 158 -10.24 34.48 3.30
C SER A 158 -11.68 34.01 3.44
N ALA A 159 -12.56 34.86 3.92
CA ALA A 159 -14.01 34.65 3.94
C ALA A 159 -14.64 34.40 2.56
N THR A 160 -13.92 34.72 1.47
CA THR A 160 -14.35 34.40 0.11
C THR A 160 -14.34 32.89 -0.15
N TYR A 161 -13.44 32.14 0.50
CA TYR A 161 -13.20 30.72 0.23
C TYR A 161 -13.50 29.82 1.43
N SER A 162 -13.84 30.41 2.58
CA SER A 162 -13.94 29.66 3.82
C SER A 162 -14.90 30.32 4.80
N TYR A 163 -15.49 29.53 5.66
CA TYR A 163 -16.14 30.04 6.87
C TYR A 163 -15.08 30.61 7.82
N ALA A 164 -15.48 31.47 8.76
CA ALA A 164 -14.54 32.20 9.60
C ALA A 164 -13.57 31.32 10.40
N ASN A 165 -12.38 31.87 10.68
CA ASN A 165 -11.32 31.29 11.54
C ASN A 165 -10.66 30.01 11.04
N ASN A 166 -10.65 29.76 9.75
CA ASN A 166 -9.88 28.65 9.18
C ASN A 166 -8.44 29.08 8.86
N GLU A 167 -7.53 28.13 9.01
CA GLU A 167 -6.11 28.29 8.68
C GLU A 167 -5.66 27.05 7.91
N LEU A 168 -4.70 27.20 6.98
CA LEU A 168 -4.23 26.12 6.13
C LEU A 168 -2.77 26.34 5.75
N ASN A 169 -2.03 25.31 5.37
CA ASN A 169 -0.73 25.49 4.75
C ASN A 169 -0.86 26.37 3.49
N SER A 170 0.05 27.31 3.30
CA SER A 170 -0.03 28.33 2.24
C SER A 170 -0.11 27.72 0.84
N GLU A 171 0.67 26.66 0.56
CA GLU A 171 0.63 25.95 -0.73
C GLU A 171 -0.74 25.27 -0.97
N ALA A 172 -1.24 24.56 0.03
CA ALA A 172 -2.54 23.93 -0.04
C ALA A 172 -3.67 24.97 -0.19
N TYR A 173 -3.53 26.14 0.44
CA TYR A 173 -4.50 27.21 0.31
C TYR A 173 -4.50 27.85 -1.08
N GLU A 174 -3.33 28.11 -1.69
CA GLU A 174 -3.25 28.59 -3.08
C GLU A 174 -3.88 27.57 -4.05
N ALA A 175 -3.59 26.28 -3.88
CA ALA A 175 -4.21 25.23 -4.67
C ALA A 175 -5.74 25.16 -4.49
N TYR A 176 -6.22 25.34 -3.25
CA TYR A 176 -7.64 25.37 -2.97
C TYR A 176 -8.34 26.59 -3.61
N LYS A 177 -7.74 27.77 -3.60
CA LYS A 177 -8.30 28.93 -4.30
C LYS A 177 -8.51 28.66 -5.78
N ASN A 178 -7.53 28.04 -6.44
CA ASN A 178 -7.65 27.66 -7.85
C ASN A 178 -8.79 26.65 -8.07
N LEU A 179 -8.94 25.69 -7.16
CA LEU A 179 -10.04 24.72 -7.16
C LEU A 179 -11.38 25.44 -7.01
N ALA A 180 -11.51 26.31 -6.03
CA ALA A 180 -12.75 27.02 -5.72
C ALA A 180 -13.17 27.97 -6.86
N GLU A 181 -12.22 28.66 -7.50
CA GLU A 181 -12.54 29.52 -8.66
C GLU A 181 -12.97 28.67 -9.88
N ALA A 182 -12.37 27.51 -10.11
CA ALA A 182 -12.77 26.59 -11.17
C ALA A 182 -14.18 26.02 -10.90
N ALA A 183 -14.45 25.59 -9.68
CA ALA A 183 -15.78 25.13 -9.28
C ALA A 183 -16.81 26.22 -9.48
N LYS A 184 -16.49 27.47 -9.11
CA LYS A 184 -17.36 28.63 -9.27
C LYS A 184 -17.64 28.96 -10.75
N ALA A 185 -16.64 28.82 -11.62
CA ALA A 185 -16.83 28.97 -13.07
C ALA A 185 -17.80 27.94 -13.66
N ASP A 186 -17.85 26.75 -13.06
CA ASP A 186 -18.78 25.66 -13.42
C ASP A 186 -20.14 25.76 -12.65
N GLY A 187 -20.34 26.80 -11.83
CA GLY A 187 -21.60 27.08 -11.14
C GLY A 187 -21.69 26.57 -9.70
N TYR A 188 -20.61 26.07 -9.12
CA TYR A 188 -20.57 25.51 -7.76
C TYR A 188 -19.83 26.42 -6.80
N THR A 189 -20.37 26.63 -5.61
CA THR A 189 -19.72 27.43 -4.55
C THR A 189 -19.36 26.53 -3.38
N ILE A 190 -18.10 26.10 -3.33
CA ILE A 190 -17.55 25.20 -2.32
C ILE A 190 -16.70 26.02 -1.35
N LEU A 191 -16.94 25.86 -0.04
CA LEU A 191 -16.23 26.59 0.99
C LEU A 191 -15.57 25.65 2.00
N ILE A 192 -14.40 26.04 2.50
CA ILE A 192 -13.76 25.35 3.62
C ILE A 192 -14.62 25.55 4.87
N LEU A 193 -15.06 24.45 5.47
CA LEU A 193 -15.80 24.43 6.74
C LEU A 193 -14.84 24.27 7.93
N SER A 194 -13.81 23.41 7.81
CA SER A 194 -12.80 23.14 8.82
C SER A 194 -11.45 22.87 8.13
N SER A 195 -10.34 23.18 8.80
CA SER A 195 -9.00 23.02 8.22
C SER A 195 -7.97 22.69 9.31
N TYR A 196 -6.86 23.42 9.40
CA TYR A 196 -5.81 23.18 10.38
C TYR A 196 -6.36 23.16 11.82
N ARG A 197 -5.89 22.18 12.57
CA ARG A 197 -6.12 22.00 14.01
C ARG A 197 -4.80 21.57 14.64
N ASP A 198 -4.35 22.27 15.68
CA ASP A 198 -3.18 21.83 16.43
C ASP A 198 -3.48 20.61 17.30
N TYR A 199 -2.43 20.03 17.87
CA TYR A 199 -2.50 18.84 18.73
C TYR A 199 -3.45 19.02 19.91
N GLU A 200 -3.39 20.15 20.60
CA GLU A 200 -4.21 20.45 21.78
C GLU A 200 -5.69 20.57 21.44
N TYR A 201 -5.98 21.21 20.32
CA TYR A 201 -7.38 21.32 19.83
C TYR A 201 -7.91 19.92 19.47
N GLN A 202 -7.12 19.12 18.76
CA GLN A 202 -7.50 17.77 18.35
C GLN A 202 -7.72 16.85 19.57
N ASP A 203 -6.85 16.92 20.58
CA ASP A 203 -7.01 16.15 21.82
C ASP A 203 -8.30 16.52 22.55
N LYS A 204 -8.58 17.81 22.66
CA LYS A 204 -9.84 18.32 23.27
C LYS A 204 -11.07 17.81 22.49
N LEU A 205 -11.04 17.90 21.18
CA LEU A 205 -12.14 17.46 20.32
C LEU A 205 -12.42 15.96 20.49
N TRP A 206 -11.38 15.13 20.44
CA TRP A 206 -11.52 13.70 20.62
C TRP A 206 -12.04 13.34 22.03
N ASN A 207 -11.51 13.98 23.08
CA ASN A 207 -11.93 13.75 24.45
C ASN A 207 -13.41 14.14 24.66
N GLN A 208 -13.90 15.22 24.05
CA GLN A 208 -15.31 15.59 24.08
C GLN A 208 -16.20 14.52 23.42
N ARG A 209 -15.78 13.98 22.26
CA ARG A 209 -16.50 12.89 21.58
C ARG A 209 -16.46 11.61 22.40
N LYS A 210 -15.33 11.29 23.02
CA LYS A 210 -15.19 10.14 23.91
C LYS A 210 -16.14 10.22 25.12
N GLN A 211 -16.27 11.39 25.72
CA GLN A 211 -17.20 11.61 26.84
C GLN A 211 -18.66 11.44 26.40
N ALA A 212 -19.00 11.94 25.21
CA ALA A 212 -20.37 11.89 24.71
C ALA A 212 -20.79 10.50 24.22
N TYR A 213 -19.88 9.73 23.59
CA TYR A 213 -20.23 8.52 22.83
C TYR A 213 -19.43 7.28 23.19
N GLY A 214 -18.41 7.38 24.06
CA GLY A 214 -17.46 6.30 24.38
C GLY A 214 -16.33 6.20 23.37
N THR A 215 -15.24 5.53 23.78
CA THR A 215 -13.98 5.45 23.02
C THR A 215 -14.16 4.92 21.60
N ARG A 216 -14.87 3.78 21.45
CA ARG A 216 -15.05 3.12 20.15
C ARG A 216 -15.72 4.06 19.13
N LYS A 217 -16.82 4.66 19.54
CA LYS A 217 -17.57 5.56 18.66
C LYS A 217 -16.84 6.88 18.39
N ALA A 218 -16.05 7.37 19.36
CA ALA A 218 -15.18 8.51 19.14
C ALA A 218 -14.11 8.20 18.06
N ASP A 219 -13.49 7.03 18.14
CA ASP A 219 -12.47 6.59 17.17
C ASP A 219 -13.03 6.35 15.75
N ASP A 220 -14.35 6.11 15.61
CA ASP A 220 -15.00 5.95 14.29
C ASP A 220 -15.13 7.28 13.54
N TYR A 221 -15.27 8.41 14.28
CA TYR A 221 -15.60 9.74 13.72
C TYR A 221 -14.58 10.84 14.01
N ALA A 222 -13.56 10.58 14.81
CA ALA A 222 -12.52 11.56 15.11
C ALA A 222 -11.19 10.88 15.36
N ALA A 223 -10.16 11.36 14.71
CA ALA A 223 -8.79 10.92 15.01
C ALA A 223 -8.37 11.36 16.42
N ARG A 224 -7.54 10.54 17.08
CA ARG A 224 -6.82 10.95 18.27
C ARG A 224 -5.75 11.98 17.91
N ALA A 225 -5.37 12.84 18.85
CA ALA A 225 -4.26 13.78 18.65
C ALA A 225 -2.99 13.06 18.21
N GLY A 226 -2.27 13.65 17.26
CA GLY A 226 -1.16 13.04 16.53
C GLY A 226 -1.57 12.21 15.32
N SER A 227 -2.84 11.76 15.24
CA SER A 227 -3.32 10.88 14.16
C SER A 227 -4.35 11.55 13.24
N SER A 228 -4.51 12.86 13.33
CA SER A 228 -5.42 13.64 12.48
C SER A 228 -4.66 14.32 11.35
N GLU A 229 -5.15 14.16 10.11
CA GLU A 229 -4.58 14.87 8.96
C GLU A 229 -4.71 16.38 9.04
N HIS A 230 -5.70 16.90 9.80
CA HIS A 230 -5.83 18.33 10.05
C HIS A 230 -4.63 18.93 10.79
N GLU A 231 -3.90 18.14 11.58
CA GLU A 231 -2.68 18.59 12.25
C GLU A 231 -1.51 18.82 11.28
N THR A 232 -1.58 18.29 10.06
CA THR A 232 -0.57 18.52 9.02
C THR A 232 -0.66 19.90 8.36
N GLY A 233 -1.84 20.57 8.45
CA GLY A 233 -2.14 21.76 7.66
C GLY A 233 -2.48 21.46 6.19
N TYR A 234 -2.63 20.19 5.79
CA TYR A 234 -2.94 19.77 4.41
C TYR A 234 -4.32 19.16 4.23
N ALA A 235 -5.17 19.13 5.26
CA ALA A 235 -6.52 18.60 5.18
C ALA A 235 -7.56 19.71 5.32
N ILE A 236 -8.66 19.58 4.58
CA ILE A 236 -9.81 20.46 4.62
C ILE A 236 -11.08 19.65 4.68
N ASP A 237 -12.05 20.13 5.47
CA ASP A 237 -13.44 19.73 5.35
C ASP A 237 -14.18 20.81 4.55
N VAL A 238 -14.90 20.41 3.53
CA VAL A 238 -15.64 21.34 2.65
C VAL A 238 -17.15 21.19 2.76
N ALA A 239 -17.87 22.25 2.42
CA ALA A 239 -19.31 22.24 2.29
C ALA A 239 -19.74 23.02 1.05
N ASP A 240 -20.89 22.66 0.51
CA ASP A 240 -21.60 23.51 -0.44
C ASP A 240 -22.09 24.76 0.27
N PHE A 241 -22.04 25.91 -0.37
CA PHE A 241 -22.48 27.18 0.21
C PHE A 241 -23.97 27.16 0.62
N TYR A 242 -24.77 26.45 -0.16
CA TYR A 242 -26.21 26.37 0.03
C TYR A 242 -26.64 25.23 0.96
N ASP A 243 -25.79 24.22 1.16
CA ASP A 243 -26.07 23.08 2.03
C ASP A 243 -24.90 22.78 2.97
N LYS A 244 -25.03 23.21 4.23
CA LYS A 244 -24.00 23.10 5.28
C LYS A 244 -24.07 21.80 6.08
N ASN A 245 -25.04 20.91 5.74
CA ASN A 245 -25.32 19.72 6.53
C ASN A 245 -24.58 18.48 5.99
N ASP A 246 -24.79 17.35 6.64
CA ASP A 246 -24.21 16.03 6.32
C ASP A 246 -24.57 15.49 4.91
N SER A 247 -25.27 16.29 4.13
CA SER A 247 -25.75 15.97 2.79
C SER A 247 -24.79 16.37 1.66
N PHE A 248 -23.55 16.81 1.95
CA PHE A 248 -22.60 17.20 0.87
C PHE A 248 -22.47 16.11 -0.21
N LYS A 249 -22.53 14.84 0.18
CA LYS A 249 -22.53 13.69 -0.75
C LYS A 249 -23.68 13.70 -1.76
N ASP A 250 -24.79 14.34 -1.43
CA ASP A 250 -26.01 14.38 -2.26
C ASP A 250 -26.05 15.61 -3.17
N THR A 251 -25.00 16.45 -3.15
CA THR A 251 -24.90 17.68 -3.94
C THR A 251 -24.19 17.47 -5.27
N GLU A 252 -24.47 18.29 -6.27
CA GLU A 252 -23.70 18.34 -7.53
C GLU A 252 -22.27 18.82 -7.29
N SER A 253 -22.05 19.67 -6.28
CA SER A 253 -20.71 20.10 -5.84
C SER A 253 -19.83 18.93 -5.43
N TYR A 254 -20.37 17.91 -4.75
CA TYR A 254 -19.63 16.69 -4.43
C TYR A 254 -19.23 15.91 -5.69
N GLN A 255 -20.16 15.78 -6.65
CA GLN A 255 -19.85 15.10 -7.92
C GLN A 255 -18.77 15.85 -8.71
N TRP A 256 -18.81 17.18 -8.68
CA TRP A 256 -17.75 17.99 -9.28
C TRP A 256 -16.41 17.77 -8.58
N MET A 257 -16.39 17.75 -7.24
CA MET A 257 -15.16 17.47 -6.46
C MET A 257 -14.58 16.11 -6.76
N LEU A 258 -15.39 15.07 -6.83
CA LEU A 258 -14.93 13.71 -7.20
C LEU A 258 -14.16 13.67 -8.52
N ASN A 259 -14.61 14.44 -9.51
CA ASN A 259 -14.05 14.42 -10.87
C ASN A 259 -12.91 15.43 -11.08
N ASN A 260 -12.75 16.41 -10.19
CA ASN A 260 -11.86 17.54 -10.44
C ASN A 260 -10.83 17.81 -9.34
N ALA A 261 -11.08 17.43 -8.08
CA ALA A 261 -10.22 17.82 -6.96
C ALA A 261 -8.75 17.40 -7.16
N HIS A 262 -8.48 16.23 -7.76
CA HIS A 262 -7.13 15.75 -8.03
C HIS A 262 -6.34 16.65 -8.99
N LYS A 263 -6.99 17.37 -9.90
CA LYS A 263 -6.38 18.31 -10.84
C LYS A 263 -5.80 19.54 -10.13
N TYR A 264 -6.25 19.78 -8.89
CA TYR A 264 -5.80 20.85 -8.00
C TYR A 264 -5.00 20.32 -6.79
N GLY A 265 -4.62 19.05 -6.83
CA GLY A 265 -3.80 18.44 -5.80
C GLY A 265 -4.55 17.86 -4.60
N PHE A 266 -5.88 17.79 -4.63
CA PHE A 266 -6.69 17.24 -3.55
C PHE A 266 -7.28 15.88 -3.91
N ILE A 267 -7.42 15.01 -2.91
CA ILE A 267 -8.12 13.74 -3.03
C ILE A 267 -9.24 13.65 -2.00
N LEU A 268 -10.32 12.94 -2.34
CA LEU A 268 -11.28 12.47 -1.34
C LEU A 268 -10.56 11.42 -0.46
N ARG A 269 -10.39 11.74 0.81
CA ARG A 269 -9.50 10.96 1.69
C ARG A 269 -10.12 9.68 2.21
N TYR A 270 -11.41 9.71 2.53
CA TYR A 270 -12.16 8.61 3.10
C TYR A 270 -13.36 8.26 2.22
N PRO A 271 -13.11 7.55 1.08
CA PRO A 271 -14.15 7.21 0.11
C PRO A 271 -15.14 6.17 0.67
N GLU A 272 -16.34 6.15 0.09
CA GLU A 272 -17.34 5.11 0.35
C GLU A 272 -16.77 3.71 0.03
N ASP A 273 -17.17 2.71 0.78
CA ASP A 273 -16.70 1.31 0.67
C ASP A 273 -15.20 1.09 0.96
N LYS A 274 -14.50 2.10 1.54
CA LYS A 274 -13.09 2.01 1.92
C LYS A 274 -12.84 2.15 3.43
N GLU A 275 -13.87 2.12 4.26
CA GLU A 275 -13.75 2.25 5.71
C GLU A 275 -12.87 1.16 6.33
N GLU A 276 -12.92 -0.06 5.77
CA GLU A 276 -12.09 -1.16 6.25
C GLU A 276 -10.60 -0.90 5.95
N ILE A 277 -10.27 -0.23 4.87
CA ILE A 277 -8.90 0.16 4.49
C ILE A 277 -8.42 1.35 5.32
N THR A 278 -9.19 2.45 5.32
CA THR A 278 -8.77 3.72 5.95
C THR A 278 -8.93 3.71 7.47
N GLY A 279 -9.83 2.86 7.98
CA GLY A 279 -10.19 2.82 9.40
C GLY A 279 -11.16 3.94 9.84
N TYR A 280 -11.59 4.82 8.93
CA TYR A 280 -12.57 5.88 9.17
C TYR A 280 -13.83 5.63 8.35
N LYS A 281 -14.94 6.15 8.83
CA LYS A 281 -16.20 6.15 8.08
C LYS A 281 -16.05 7.00 6.82
N PHE A 282 -16.95 6.76 5.85
CA PHE A 282 -17.04 7.60 4.68
C PHE A 282 -17.26 9.07 5.07
N GLU A 283 -16.45 9.97 4.53
CA GLU A 283 -16.52 11.40 4.75
C GLU A 283 -16.47 12.13 3.42
N SER A 284 -17.65 12.45 2.86
CA SER A 284 -17.77 13.14 1.56
C SER A 284 -17.11 14.52 1.53
N TRP A 285 -16.94 15.13 2.71
CA TRP A 285 -16.42 16.48 2.91
C TRP A 285 -14.91 16.55 3.10
N HIS A 286 -14.24 15.46 3.51
CA HIS A 286 -12.83 15.47 3.90
C HIS A 286 -11.89 15.25 2.70
N TYR A 287 -11.12 16.29 2.38
CA TYR A 287 -10.14 16.27 1.29
C TYR A 287 -8.74 16.53 1.81
N ARG A 288 -7.78 15.74 1.26
CA ARG A 288 -6.36 15.86 1.56
C ARG A 288 -5.59 16.41 0.38
N TYR A 289 -4.76 17.46 0.63
CA TYR A 289 -3.82 17.99 -0.34
C TYR A 289 -2.55 17.14 -0.37
N LEU A 290 -2.15 16.71 -1.57
CA LEU A 290 -0.95 15.92 -1.85
C LEU A 290 -0.05 16.57 -2.91
N GLY A 291 -0.46 17.70 -3.49
CA GLY A 291 0.08 18.24 -4.73
C GLY A 291 -0.50 17.55 -5.96
N VAL A 292 -0.51 18.23 -7.11
CA VAL A 292 -1.21 17.80 -8.33
C VAL A 292 -0.72 16.42 -8.82
N ASP A 293 0.60 16.22 -8.88
CA ASP A 293 1.18 15.00 -9.42
C ASP A 293 0.78 13.76 -8.61
N LEU A 294 0.88 13.83 -7.28
CA LEU A 294 0.57 12.70 -6.41
C LEU A 294 -0.93 12.47 -6.32
N ALA A 295 -1.72 13.53 -6.17
CA ALA A 295 -3.18 13.42 -6.15
C ALA A 295 -3.73 12.77 -7.43
N THR A 296 -3.18 13.16 -8.60
CA THR A 296 -3.57 12.57 -9.89
C THR A 296 -3.17 11.09 -10.00
N LYS A 297 -2.01 10.70 -9.47
CA LYS A 297 -1.58 9.29 -9.44
C LYS A 297 -2.50 8.45 -8.56
N VAL A 298 -2.81 8.91 -7.35
CA VAL A 298 -3.74 8.23 -6.43
C VAL A 298 -5.12 8.08 -7.06
N TYR A 299 -5.64 9.15 -7.67
CA TYR A 299 -6.92 9.15 -8.37
C TYR A 299 -6.95 8.14 -9.52
N ASN A 300 -5.94 8.15 -10.39
CA ASN A 300 -5.87 7.27 -11.55
C ASN A 300 -5.68 5.79 -11.18
N GLU A 301 -5.00 5.51 -10.06
CA GLU A 301 -4.83 4.15 -9.54
C GLU A 301 -6.13 3.60 -8.93
N GLY A 302 -7.07 4.47 -8.53
CA GLY A 302 -8.36 4.10 -7.97
C GLY A 302 -8.28 3.45 -6.58
N ILE A 303 -7.24 3.78 -5.82
CA ILE A 303 -7.00 3.27 -4.46
C ILE A 303 -6.95 4.42 -3.46
N THR A 304 -7.00 4.08 -2.16
CA THR A 304 -6.88 5.09 -1.10
C THR A 304 -5.44 5.60 -0.98
N PHE A 305 -5.25 6.73 -0.31
CA PHE A 305 -3.90 7.22 -0.03
C PHE A 305 -3.12 6.30 0.91
N ASP A 306 -3.80 5.60 1.85
CA ASP A 306 -3.16 4.58 2.68
C ASP A 306 -2.55 3.46 1.83
N GLU A 307 -3.33 2.90 0.90
CA GLU A 307 -2.85 1.87 -0.03
C GLU A 307 -1.70 2.40 -0.89
N TYR A 308 -1.86 3.60 -1.48
CA TYR A 308 -0.83 4.20 -2.33
C TYR A 308 0.48 4.43 -1.57
N TYR A 309 0.39 4.95 -0.34
CA TYR A 309 1.55 5.19 0.50
C TYR A 309 2.32 3.90 0.79
N GLU A 310 1.64 2.86 1.24
CA GLU A 310 2.27 1.59 1.57
C GLU A 310 2.89 0.88 0.36
N PHE A 311 2.28 1.02 -0.83
CA PHE A 311 2.77 0.35 -2.03
C PHE A 311 3.92 1.06 -2.71
N TYR A 312 3.91 2.39 -2.72
CA TYR A 312 4.81 3.18 -3.57
C TYR A 312 5.73 4.14 -2.80
N LEU A 313 5.38 4.53 -1.57
CA LEU A 313 6.11 5.56 -0.84
C LEU A 313 6.80 5.04 0.42
N ASN A 314 6.40 3.88 0.94
CA ASN A 314 6.92 3.27 2.17
C ASN A 314 7.92 2.12 1.88
N ASN A 315 8.78 2.28 0.87
CA ASN A 315 9.80 1.30 0.48
C ASN A 315 11.20 1.73 0.95
#